data_d2d4c93fb6a6bac052da72cb37bb716e
#
_entry.id   d2d4c93fb6a6bac052da72cb37bb716e
#
_cell.length_a   1.000
_cell.length_b   1.000
_cell.length_c   1.000
_cell.angle_alpha   90.00
_cell.angle_beta   90.00
_cell.angle_gamma   90.00
#
_symmetry.space_group_name_H-M   'P 1'
#
loop_
_entity.id
_entity.type
_entity.pdbx_description
1 polymer ?
#
loop_
_entity_poly.entity_id
_entity_poly.type
_entity_poly.pdbx_seq_one_letter_code
_entity_poly.pdbx_strand_id
1 'polypeptide(L)'
;MKNDSQNRPKQPIRIDLEGVLRARMRRKVPRWIVRWLERVICQDELNAMLEYAFPRRGSAFCRAVLEHLDIKVNLVGEERLPSAENRRVTIVSNHPLGGLDGMALIDAVARRYGCEPLFVVNDLLMAVEPLGEVFVPINKHGSQSRAAVEAVDAAMAGDRPVLVFPAGLCSRLIGGRVQDLEWNKMFVQKSRQYGRTIVPLHFEARNSMKFYRTALWRKRLHIPFNLEMVLLPSEIFRSRGKTFTIVCGSAVEPSTLPAEARAAVAAVRSLSDALANDSSIKQP
;
A
#
# COMPACT_ATOMS: atom_id res chain seq x y z
N MET A 1 -19.05 25.55 -5.09
CA MET A 1 -19.17 24.32 -5.91
C MET A 1 -18.56 24.62 -7.29
N LYS A 2 -17.25 24.43 -7.46
CA LYS A 2 -16.59 24.55 -8.77
C LYS A 2 -16.64 23.17 -9.44
N ASN A 3 -17.05 23.19 -10.69
CA ASN A 3 -17.33 22.06 -11.59
C ASN A 3 -16.17 21.06 -11.66
N ASP A 4 -16.22 19.96 -10.88
CA ASP A 4 -15.26 18.83 -10.89
C ASP A 4 -15.45 17.88 -12.07
N SER A 5 -16.40 18.18 -12.96
CA SER A 5 -16.74 17.32 -14.09
C SER A 5 -15.83 17.46 -15.31
N GLN A 6 -14.90 18.44 -15.34
CA GLN A 6 -14.09 18.72 -16.54
C GLN A 6 -12.73 18.01 -16.61
N ASN A 7 -12.30 17.31 -15.56
CA ASN A 7 -10.96 16.67 -15.55
C ASN A 7 -10.99 15.14 -15.40
N ARG A 8 -12.08 14.49 -15.81
CA ARG A 8 -12.10 13.02 -15.86
C ARG A 8 -11.36 12.54 -17.11
N PRO A 9 -10.39 11.62 -16.97
CA PRO A 9 -9.71 11.06 -18.12
C PRO A 9 -10.76 10.43 -19.05
N LYS A 10 -10.69 10.77 -20.32
CA LYS A 10 -11.62 10.24 -21.34
C LYS A 10 -11.28 8.82 -21.77
N GLN A 11 -10.14 8.30 -21.34
CA GLN A 11 -9.63 6.99 -21.70
C GLN A 11 -8.93 6.34 -20.49
N PRO A 12 -8.89 5.01 -20.41
CA PRO A 12 -8.14 4.30 -19.36
C PRO A 12 -6.65 4.61 -19.46
N ILE A 13 -5.97 4.65 -18.30
CA ILE A 13 -4.51 4.71 -18.26
C ILE A 13 -3.98 3.47 -18.98
N ARG A 14 -2.99 3.68 -19.84
CA ARG A 14 -2.32 2.61 -20.56
C ARG A 14 -0.82 2.62 -20.28
N ILE A 15 -0.30 1.47 -19.91
CA ILE A 15 1.12 1.26 -19.72
C ILE A 15 1.72 0.95 -21.08
N ASP A 16 2.68 1.76 -21.52
CA ASP A 16 3.46 1.59 -22.76
C ASP A 16 4.96 1.65 -22.40
N LEU A 17 5.53 0.48 -22.10
CA LEU A 17 6.94 0.38 -21.72
C LEU A 17 7.87 0.76 -22.87
N GLU A 18 7.53 0.39 -24.11
CA GLU A 18 8.35 0.74 -25.30
C GLU A 18 8.43 2.26 -25.45
N GLY A 19 7.28 2.96 -25.34
CA GLY A 19 7.22 4.42 -25.38
C GLY A 19 8.03 5.08 -24.28
N VAL A 20 7.92 4.58 -23.05
CA VAL A 20 8.68 5.08 -21.88
C VAL A 20 10.20 4.89 -22.10
N LEU A 21 10.62 3.71 -22.54
CA LEU A 21 12.05 3.44 -22.79
C LEU A 21 12.57 4.32 -23.93
N ARG A 22 11.80 4.49 -25.02
CA ARG A 22 12.16 5.34 -26.14
C ARG A 22 12.32 6.81 -25.73
N ALA A 23 11.46 7.30 -24.83
CA ALA A 23 11.53 8.68 -24.33
C ALA A 23 12.72 8.94 -23.39
N ARG A 24 13.12 7.93 -22.60
CA ARG A 24 14.15 8.10 -21.56
C ARG A 24 15.55 7.64 -21.96
N MET A 25 15.68 6.74 -22.93
CA MET A 25 16.98 6.18 -23.29
C MET A 25 17.52 6.80 -24.58
N ARG A 26 18.76 7.27 -24.55
CA ARG A 26 19.46 7.83 -25.74
C ARG A 26 19.73 6.79 -26.81
N ARG A 27 19.80 5.50 -26.46
CA ARG A 27 20.04 4.39 -27.39
C ARG A 27 18.79 3.54 -27.56
N LYS A 28 18.51 3.08 -28.77
CA LYS A 28 17.40 2.16 -29.03
C LYS A 28 17.62 0.84 -28.28
N VAL A 29 16.68 0.45 -27.45
CA VAL A 29 16.67 -0.86 -26.80
C VAL A 29 16.25 -1.92 -27.83
N PRO A 30 16.98 -3.04 -27.96
CA PRO A 30 16.59 -4.13 -28.87
C PRO A 30 15.17 -4.62 -28.57
N ARG A 31 14.38 -4.87 -29.63
CA ARG A 31 12.98 -5.29 -29.50
C ARG A 31 12.76 -6.53 -28.64
N TRP A 32 13.71 -7.49 -28.68
CA TRP A 32 13.60 -8.70 -27.87
C TRP A 32 13.71 -8.41 -26.36
N ILE A 33 14.51 -7.41 -25.95
CA ILE A 33 14.62 -6.94 -24.56
C ILE A 33 13.31 -6.28 -24.14
N VAL A 34 12.76 -5.40 -25.01
CA VAL A 34 11.48 -4.72 -24.73
C VAL A 34 10.38 -5.77 -24.49
N ARG A 35 10.19 -6.71 -25.42
CA ARG A 35 9.20 -7.80 -25.29
C ARG A 35 9.42 -8.67 -24.05
N TRP A 36 10.68 -8.90 -23.69
CA TRP A 36 10.98 -9.63 -22.47
C TRP A 36 10.56 -8.85 -21.22
N LEU A 37 10.87 -7.56 -21.18
CA LEU A 37 10.47 -6.67 -20.08
C LEU A 37 8.94 -6.53 -19.98
N GLU A 38 8.24 -6.35 -21.10
CA GLU A 38 6.76 -6.29 -21.18
C GLU A 38 6.13 -7.55 -20.56
N ARG A 39 6.68 -8.75 -20.86
CA ARG A 39 6.23 -9.99 -20.24
C ARG A 39 6.55 -10.06 -18.74
N VAL A 40 7.73 -9.58 -18.31
CA VAL A 40 8.11 -9.57 -16.91
C VAL A 40 7.19 -8.69 -16.07
N ILE A 41 6.76 -7.53 -16.60
CA ILE A 41 5.82 -6.65 -15.94
C ILE A 41 4.35 -7.01 -16.21
N CYS A 42 4.07 -8.05 -17.00
CA CYS A 42 2.71 -8.45 -17.38
C CYS A 42 1.91 -7.27 -17.97
N GLN A 43 2.51 -6.55 -18.96
CA GLN A 43 1.97 -5.29 -19.48
C GLN A 43 0.54 -5.44 -20.02
N ASP A 44 0.27 -6.51 -20.78
CA ASP A 44 -1.03 -6.73 -21.40
C ASP A 44 -2.10 -6.98 -20.34
N GLU A 45 -1.80 -7.80 -19.32
CA GLU A 45 -2.71 -8.08 -18.20
C GLU A 45 -2.93 -6.82 -17.34
N LEU A 46 -1.87 -6.01 -17.11
CA LEU A 46 -2.01 -4.72 -16.43
C LEU A 46 -2.95 -3.79 -17.20
N ASN A 47 -2.79 -3.68 -18.51
CA ASN A 47 -3.64 -2.85 -19.35
C ASN A 47 -5.10 -3.33 -19.34
N ALA A 48 -5.33 -4.65 -19.43
CA ALA A 48 -6.68 -5.22 -19.33
C ALA A 48 -7.32 -4.94 -17.97
N MET A 49 -6.56 -5.05 -16.89
CA MET A 49 -7.03 -4.72 -15.52
C MET A 49 -7.38 -3.24 -15.37
N LEU A 50 -6.55 -2.35 -15.92
CA LEU A 50 -6.79 -0.90 -15.89
C LEU A 50 -8.02 -0.51 -16.72
N GLU A 51 -8.22 -1.14 -17.87
CA GLU A 51 -9.40 -0.97 -18.72
C GLU A 51 -10.68 -1.44 -18.01
N TYR A 52 -10.64 -2.60 -17.35
CA TYR A 52 -11.77 -3.11 -16.54
C TYR A 52 -12.12 -2.16 -15.38
N ALA A 53 -11.12 -1.62 -14.71
CA ALA A 53 -11.34 -0.73 -13.59
C ALA A 53 -11.81 0.67 -13.99
N PHE A 54 -11.57 1.11 -15.24
CA PHE A 54 -12.01 2.39 -15.76
C PHE A 54 -13.53 2.50 -15.83
N PRO A 55 -14.18 3.64 -15.54
CA PRO A 55 -13.61 4.94 -15.12
C PRO A 55 -13.59 5.12 -13.58
N ARG A 56 -13.56 4.04 -12.81
CA ARG A 56 -13.63 4.06 -11.34
C ARG A 56 -12.40 4.72 -10.73
N ARG A 57 -12.58 5.32 -9.56
CA ARG A 57 -11.54 6.04 -8.80
C ARG A 57 -11.60 5.63 -7.33
N GLY A 58 -10.56 5.96 -6.56
CA GLY A 58 -10.50 5.71 -5.13
C GLY A 58 -10.74 4.24 -4.76
N SER A 59 -11.54 4.01 -3.73
CA SER A 59 -11.89 2.65 -3.28
C SER A 59 -12.67 1.85 -4.32
N ALA A 60 -13.47 2.50 -5.17
CA ALA A 60 -14.18 1.82 -6.25
C ALA A 60 -13.22 1.28 -7.33
N PHE A 61 -12.10 1.97 -7.61
CA PHE A 61 -11.04 1.47 -8.46
C PHE A 61 -10.35 0.26 -7.81
N CYS A 62 -10.00 0.34 -6.53
CA CYS A 62 -9.40 -0.76 -5.79
C CYS A 62 -10.28 -2.01 -5.82
N ARG A 63 -11.59 -1.84 -5.56
CA ARG A 63 -12.57 -2.92 -5.62
C ARG A 63 -12.62 -3.58 -7.00
N ALA A 64 -12.68 -2.79 -8.07
CA ALA A 64 -12.70 -3.31 -9.43
C ALA A 64 -11.42 -4.10 -9.77
N VAL A 65 -10.24 -3.67 -9.29
CA VAL A 65 -9.00 -4.43 -9.44
C VAL A 65 -9.08 -5.77 -8.70
N LEU A 66 -9.57 -5.79 -7.46
CA LEU A 66 -9.73 -7.02 -6.69
C LEU A 66 -10.74 -7.98 -7.34
N GLU A 67 -11.87 -7.45 -7.85
CA GLU A 67 -12.89 -8.21 -8.61
C GLU A 67 -12.30 -8.80 -9.89
N HIS A 68 -11.56 -8.01 -10.69
CA HIS A 68 -10.91 -8.49 -11.91
C HIS A 68 -9.93 -9.65 -11.65
N LEU A 69 -9.31 -9.65 -10.48
CA LEU A 69 -8.38 -10.68 -10.05
C LEU A 69 -9.06 -11.82 -9.27
N ASP A 70 -10.39 -11.81 -9.10
CA ASP A 70 -11.12 -12.76 -8.25
C ASP A 70 -10.51 -12.88 -6.84
N ILE A 71 -10.10 -11.75 -6.27
CA ILE A 71 -9.52 -11.70 -4.92
C ILE A 71 -10.62 -11.41 -3.91
N LYS A 72 -10.72 -12.27 -2.90
CA LYS A 72 -11.59 -12.09 -1.74
C LYS A 72 -10.80 -11.49 -0.58
N VAL A 73 -11.43 -10.60 0.17
CA VAL A 73 -10.82 -9.96 1.35
C VAL A 73 -11.70 -10.25 2.56
N ASN A 74 -11.15 -10.99 3.52
CA ASN A 74 -11.79 -11.28 4.80
C ASN A 74 -11.25 -10.32 5.86
N LEU A 75 -12.14 -9.63 6.58
CA LEU A 75 -11.81 -8.91 7.80
C LEU A 75 -12.12 -9.80 9.00
N VAL A 76 -11.11 -9.99 9.86
CA VAL A 76 -11.26 -10.72 11.14
C VAL A 76 -11.07 -9.73 12.27
N GLY A 77 -11.97 -9.74 13.26
CA GLY A 77 -11.91 -8.82 14.39
C GLY A 77 -12.40 -7.40 14.04
N GLU A 78 -13.28 -7.24 13.05
CA GLU A 78 -13.82 -5.94 12.64
C GLU A 78 -14.54 -5.21 13.80
N GLU A 79 -15.09 -5.94 14.76
CA GLU A 79 -15.71 -5.43 15.98
C GLU A 79 -14.73 -4.70 16.91
N ARG A 80 -13.41 -4.93 16.75
CA ARG A 80 -12.34 -4.26 17.52
C ARG A 80 -12.03 -2.87 16.97
N LEU A 81 -12.50 -2.56 15.76
CA LEU A 81 -12.31 -1.25 15.14
C LEU A 81 -13.20 -0.20 15.84
N PRO A 82 -12.73 1.05 15.95
CA PRO A 82 -13.59 2.15 16.38
C PRO A 82 -14.88 2.22 15.55
N SER A 83 -15.93 2.80 16.16
CA SER A 83 -17.20 2.97 15.44
C SER A 83 -17.02 3.72 14.13
N ALA A 84 -17.92 3.50 13.18
CA ALA A 84 -17.84 4.13 11.85
C ALA A 84 -17.91 5.67 11.89
N GLU A 85 -18.45 6.23 12.97
CA GLU A 85 -18.51 7.67 13.21
C GLU A 85 -17.16 8.24 13.65
N ASN A 86 -16.38 7.44 14.39
CA ASN A 86 -15.02 7.84 14.82
C ASN A 86 -14.01 7.59 13.70
N ARG A 87 -13.96 8.50 12.72
CA ARG A 87 -13.10 8.42 11.55
C ARG A 87 -11.68 8.92 11.80
N ARG A 88 -11.41 9.58 12.93
CA ARG A 88 -10.08 10.13 13.26
C ARG A 88 -9.12 9.04 13.74
N VAL A 89 -8.92 8.05 12.89
CA VAL A 89 -8.03 6.91 13.15
C VAL A 89 -6.82 6.92 12.23
N THR A 90 -5.67 6.49 12.74
CA THR A 90 -4.47 6.18 11.97
C THR A 90 -4.34 4.66 11.93
N ILE A 91 -4.61 4.07 10.78
CA ILE A 91 -4.56 2.62 10.58
C ILE A 91 -3.17 2.27 10.09
N VAL A 92 -2.51 1.36 10.79
CA VAL A 92 -1.16 0.90 10.46
C VAL A 92 -1.14 -0.60 10.23
N SER A 93 -0.42 -1.06 9.22
CA SER A 93 -0.31 -2.47 8.86
C SER A 93 1.10 -2.83 8.41
N ASN A 94 1.46 -4.11 8.52
CA ASN A 94 2.55 -4.67 7.75
C ASN A 94 2.26 -4.55 6.25
N HIS A 95 3.31 -4.66 5.42
CA HIS A 95 3.24 -4.42 3.97
C HIS A 95 3.76 -5.62 3.17
N PRO A 96 3.04 -6.75 3.11
CA PRO A 96 3.56 -8.00 2.53
C PRO A 96 3.64 -8.01 1.01
N LEU A 97 2.72 -7.35 0.28
CA LEU A 97 2.54 -7.55 -1.16
C LEU A 97 3.08 -6.40 -2.02
N GLY A 98 3.15 -5.19 -1.48
CA GLY A 98 3.71 -4.03 -2.20
C GLY A 98 2.74 -3.32 -3.15
N GLY A 99 1.47 -3.66 -3.16
CA GLY A 99 0.45 -3.00 -3.99
C GLY A 99 -0.96 -3.50 -3.68
N LEU A 100 -1.22 -4.78 -3.83
CA LEU A 100 -2.56 -5.37 -3.58
C LEU A 100 -3.03 -5.23 -2.13
N ASP A 101 -2.12 -5.31 -1.17
CA ASP A 101 -2.42 -5.06 0.24
C ASP A 101 -2.93 -3.63 0.48
N GLY A 102 -2.31 -2.63 -0.17
CA GLY A 102 -2.81 -1.26 -0.13
C GLY A 102 -4.20 -1.12 -0.74
N MET A 103 -4.45 -1.73 -1.90
CA MET A 103 -5.77 -1.69 -2.55
C MET A 103 -6.83 -2.39 -1.70
N ALA A 104 -6.52 -3.54 -1.11
CA ALA A 104 -7.43 -4.26 -0.23
C ALA A 104 -7.76 -3.45 1.04
N LEU A 105 -6.76 -2.78 1.65
CA LEU A 105 -6.97 -1.92 2.80
C LEU A 105 -7.80 -0.68 2.46
N ILE A 106 -7.56 -0.03 1.31
CA ILE A 106 -8.35 1.13 0.86
C ILE A 106 -9.82 0.73 0.73
N ASP A 107 -10.13 -0.37 0.04
CA ASP A 107 -11.51 -0.84 -0.14
C ASP A 107 -12.15 -1.24 1.20
N ALA A 108 -11.45 -2.00 2.04
CA ALA A 108 -11.96 -2.44 3.33
C ALA A 108 -12.28 -1.27 4.27
N VAL A 109 -11.35 -0.31 4.38
CA VAL A 109 -11.52 0.87 5.24
C VAL A 109 -12.61 1.80 4.69
N ALA A 110 -12.69 1.98 3.37
CA ALA A 110 -13.75 2.78 2.77
C ALA A 110 -15.14 2.20 3.05
N ARG A 111 -15.29 0.88 2.98
CA ARG A 111 -16.55 0.19 3.34
C ARG A 111 -16.89 0.34 4.83
N ARG A 112 -15.90 0.17 5.72
CA ARG A 112 -16.08 0.23 7.17
C ARG A 112 -16.51 1.62 7.65
N TYR A 113 -15.89 2.68 7.12
CA TYR A 113 -16.11 4.06 7.58
C TYR A 113 -17.04 4.88 6.67
N GLY A 114 -17.51 4.34 5.57
CA GLY A 114 -18.41 5.02 4.61
C GLY A 114 -17.79 6.27 3.98
N CYS A 115 -16.45 6.33 3.88
CA CYS A 115 -15.73 7.43 3.24
C CYS A 115 -14.38 6.95 2.68
N GLU A 116 -13.86 7.66 1.67
CA GLU A 116 -12.54 7.39 1.13
C GLU A 116 -11.46 7.62 2.21
N PRO A 117 -10.60 6.64 2.52
CA PRO A 117 -9.46 6.89 3.40
C PRO A 117 -8.41 7.75 2.71
N LEU A 118 -7.46 8.29 3.48
CA LEU A 118 -6.22 8.84 2.97
C LEU A 118 -5.10 7.82 3.18
N PHE A 119 -4.22 7.68 2.20
CA PHE A 119 -3.14 6.71 2.26
C PHE A 119 -1.80 7.37 2.02
N VAL A 120 -0.93 7.33 3.03
CA VAL A 120 0.42 7.90 2.95
C VAL A 120 1.30 6.99 2.11
N VAL A 121 1.74 7.47 0.96
CA VAL A 121 2.47 6.69 -0.05
C VAL A 121 3.73 7.42 -0.52
N ASN A 122 4.63 6.67 -1.17
CA ASN A 122 5.75 7.25 -1.90
C ASN A 122 5.23 8.09 -3.08
N ASP A 123 5.87 9.24 -3.33
CA ASP A 123 5.53 10.16 -4.41
C ASP A 123 5.49 9.52 -5.81
N LEU A 124 6.26 8.45 -6.06
CA LEU A 124 6.21 7.69 -7.31
C LEU A 124 4.81 7.07 -7.58
N LEU A 125 4.04 6.77 -6.53
CA LEU A 125 2.71 6.20 -6.67
C LEU A 125 1.66 7.22 -7.12
N MET A 126 1.98 8.52 -7.09
CA MET A 126 1.10 9.57 -7.64
C MET A 126 0.85 9.41 -9.15
N ALA A 127 1.66 8.62 -9.85
CA ALA A 127 1.42 8.23 -11.24
C ALA A 127 0.17 7.34 -11.44
N VAL A 128 -0.34 6.73 -10.36
CA VAL A 128 -1.59 5.96 -10.38
C VAL A 128 -2.77 6.92 -10.23
N GLU A 129 -3.08 7.63 -11.29
CA GLU A 129 -4.06 8.71 -11.35
C GLU A 129 -5.44 8.38 -10.73
N PRO A 130 -6.03 7.16 -10.91
CA PRO A 130 -7.30 6.81 -10.26
C PRO A 130 -7.29 6.87 -8.73
N LEU A 131 -6.11 6.82 -8.10
CA LEU A 131 -5.93 6.88 -6.65
C LEU A 131 -5.44 8.24 -6.14
N GLY A 132 -5.33 9.25 -7.01
CA GLY A 132 -4.80 10.57 -6.64
C GLY A 132 -5.54 11.27 -5.49
N GLU A 133 -6.85 11.04 -5.34
CA GLU A 133 -7.68 11.62 -4.26
C GLU A 133 -7.54 10.87 -2.91
N VAL A 134 -6.96 9.67 -2.94
CA VAL A 134 -6.69 8.83 -1.78
C VAL A 134 -5.24 8.98 -1.32
N PHE A 135 -4.31 9.20 -2.25
CA PHE A 135 -2.89 9.22 -1.96
C PHE A 135 -2.41 10.54 -1.36
N VAL A 136 -1.62 10.42 -0.30
CA VAL A 136 -0.89 11.52 0.34
C VAL A 136 0.60 11.27 0.13
N PRO A 137 1.28 12.04 -0.75
CA PRO A 137 2.65 11.77 -1.13
C PRO A 137 3.64 12.13 -0.03
N ILE A 138 4.65 11.26 0.18
CA ILE A 138 5.85 11.56 0.96
C ILE A 138 7.08 11.31 0.10
N ASN A 139 8.09 12.18 0.22
CA ASN A 139 9.36 11.97 -0.47
C ASN A 139 10.16 10.88 0.27
N LYS A 140 10.61 9.88 -0.47
CA LYS A 140 11.44 8.80 0.06
C LYS A 140 12.94 9.08 -0.07
N HIS A 141 13.32 9.88 -1.04
CA HIS A 141 14.71 10.20 -1.35
C HIS A 141 14.97 11.71 -1.22
N GLY A 142 15.87 12.08 -0.31
CA GLY A 142 16.22 13.48 -0.05
C GLY A 142 15.48 14.10 1.14
N SER A 143 15.63 15.42 1.31
CA SER A 143 14.86 16.18 2.30
C SER A 143 13.38 16.16 1.91
N GLN A 144 12.50 15.95 2.89
CA GLN A 144 11.05 16.08 2.68
C GLN A 144 10.76 17.48 2.15
N SER A 145 10.07 17.57 1.01
CA SER A 145 9.61 18.88 0.54
C SER A 145 8.62 19.44 1.56
N ARG A 146 8.63 20.76 1.75
CA ARG A 146 7.67 21.44 2.62
C ARG A 146 6.21 21.04 2.26
N ALA A 147 5.91 20.95 0.97
CA ALA A 147 4.61 20.54 0.48
C ALA A 147 4.22 19.12 0.91
N ALA A 148 5.17 18.15 0.95
CA ALA A 148 4.89 16.80 1.41
C ALA A 148 4.59 16.75 2.92
N VAL A 149 5.31 17.55 3.71
CA VAL A 149 5.03 17.67 5.16
C VAL A 149 3.66 18.29 5.38
N GLU A 150 3.34 19.38 4.69
CA GLU A 150 2.03 20.06 4.76
C GLU A 150 0.88 19.13 4.33
N ALA A 151 1.08 18.31 3.29
CA ALA A 151 0.07 17.34 2.85
C ALA A 151 -0.21 16.26 3.91
N VAL A 152 0.84 15.73 4.56
CA VAL A 152 0.67 14.79 5.68
C VAL A 152 -0.01 15.46 6.86
N ASP A 153 0.39 16.69 7.22
CA ASP A 153 -0.22 17.43 8.32
C ASP A 153 -1.69 17.71 8.06
N ALA A 154 -2.07 18.12 6.85
CA ALA A 154 -3.46 18.31 6.45
C ALA A 154 -4.26 16.99 6.52
N ALA A 155 -3.68 15.86 6.07
CA ALA A 155 -4.30 14.56 6.17
C ALA A 155 -4.55 14.15 7.63
N MET A 156 -3.56 14.37 8.50
CA MET A 156 -3.65 14.00 9.91
C MET A 156 -4.54 14.95 10.72
N ALA A 157 -4.69 16.21 10.31
CA ALA A 157 -5.59 17.17 10.93
C ALA A 157 -7.07 16.92 10.57
N GLY A 158 -7.33 16.34 9.40
CA GLY A 158 -8.68 16.07 8.90
C GLY A 158 -9.40 14.93 9.62
N ASP A 159 -10.63 14.63 9.17
CA ASP A 159 -11.50 13.62 9.81
C ASP A 159 -11.56 12.27 9.07
N ARG A 160 -10.87 12.14 7.93
CA ARG A 160 -10.83 10.88 7.18
C ARG A 160 -9.85 9.90 7.85
N PRO A 161 -10.11 8.57 7.79
CA PRO A 161 -9.12 7.56 8.20
C PRO A 161 -7.82 7.73 7.41
N VAL A 162 -6.67 7.59 8.08
CA VAL A 162 -5.36 7.66 7.46
C VAL A 162 -4.68 6.30 7.51
N LEU A 163 -4.37 5.73 6.34
CA LEU A 163 -3.64 4.48 6.19
C LEU A 163 -2.14 4.74 6.09
N VAL A 164 -1.35 3.92 6.77
CA VAL A 164 0.12 4.00 6.73
C VAL A 164 0.70 2.60 6.71
N PHE A 165 1.64 2.35 5.80
CA PHE A 165 2.58 1.25 5.91
C PHE A 165 3.91 1.78 6.50
N PRO A 166 4.14 1.61 7.82
CA PRO A 166 5.27 2.29 8.46
C PRO A 166 6.64 1.80 7.98
N ALA A 167 6.73 0.59 7.44
CA ALA A 167 7.95 0.05 6.84
C ALA A 167 8.34 0.76 5.52
N GLY A 168 7.37 1.40 4.84
CA GLY A 168 7.54 2.15 3.60
C GLY A 168 8.00 1.35 2.38
N LEU A 169 8.32 0.08 2.55
CA LEU A 169 8.62 -0.91 1.51
C LEU A 169 7.98 -2.23 1.89
N CYS A 170 7.58 -3.03 0.89
CA CYS A 170 7.03 -4.35 1.16
C CYS A 170 8.02 -5.26 1.89
N SER A 171 7.48 -6.21 2.65
CA SER A 171 8.21 -7.15 3.50
C SER A 171 9.35 -7.86 2.76
N ARG A 172 10.36 -8.28 3.50
CA ARG A 172 11.58 -8.95 3.00
C ARG A 172 11.83 -10.27 3.73
N LEU A 173 12.58 -11.14 3.09
CA LEU A 173 13.10 -12.34 3.74
C LEU A 173 14.34 -11.96 4.57
N ILE A 174 14.22 -12.00 5.89
CA ILE A 174 15.26 -11.64 6.86
C ILE A 174 15.38 -12.78 7.87
N GLY A 175 16.56 -13.36 8.02
CA GLY A 175 16.76 -14.48 8.96
C GLY A 175 15.86 -15.69 8.70
N GLY A 176 15.51 -15.96 7.43
CA GLY A 176 14.62 -17.09 7.05
C GLY A 176 13.13 -16.80 7.24
N ARG A 177 12.72 -15.63 7.72
CA ARG A 177 11.33 -15.22 7.92
C ARG A 177 10.97 -14.03 7.04
N VAL A 178 9.74 -14.04 6.51
CA VAL A 178 9.18 -12.88 5.79
C VAL A 178 8.68 -11.90 6.84
N GLN A 179 9.22 -10.70 6.84
CA GLN A 179 8.89 -9.66 7.80
C GLN A 179 9.14 -8.26 7.22
N ASP A 180 8.49 -7.28 7.80
CA ASP A 180 8.70 -5.88 7.44
C ASP A 180 10.10 -5.39 7.82
N LEU A 181 10.55 -4.38 7.08
CA LEU A 181 11.68 -3.56 7.48
C LEU A 181 11.36 -2.78 8.77
N GLU A 182 12.30 -2.00 9.25
CA GLU A 182 12.11 -1.15 10.42
C GLU A 182 10.95 -0.17 10.16
N TRP A 183 10.02 -0.09 11.12
CA TRP A 183 8.91 0.86 11.07
C TRP A 183 9.37 2.26 11.44
N ASN A 184 8.99 3.25 10.65
CA ASN A 184 9.29 4.65 10.94
C ASN A 184 8.33 5.23 11.99
N LYS A 185 8.76 6.30 12.65
CA LYS A 185 8.06 6.92 13.78
C LYS A 185 6.98 7.92 13.39
N MET A 186 6.84 8.27 12.13
CA MET A 186 5.96 9.35 11.66
C MET A 186 4.53 9.14 12.13
N PHE A 187 3.97 7.94 11.98
CA PHE A 187 2.58 7.67 12.34
C PHE A 187 2.30 7.88 13.83
N VAL A 188 3.21 7.48 14.73
CA VAL A 188 3.06 7.70 16.18
C VAL A 188 3.13 9.20 16.50
N GLN A 189 4.15 9.89 15.97
CA GLN A 189 4.36 11.31 16.23
C GLN A 189 3.17 12.15 15.76
N LYS A 190 2.67 11.88 14.53
CA LYS A 190 1.53 12.59 13.96
C LYS A 190 0.22 12.22 14.65
N SER A 191 0.01 10.96 15.04
CA SER A 191 -1.17 10.57 15.81
C SER A 191 -1.23 11.27 17.17
N ARG A 192 -0.08 11.42 17.87
CA ARG A 192 0.00 12.22 19.09
C ARG A 192 -0.31 13.69 18.85
N GLN A 193 0.31 14.27 17.83
CA GLN A 193 0.16 15.69 17.50
C GLN A 193 -1.30 16.05 17.19
N TYR A 194 -2.02 15.17 16.51
CA TYR A 194 -3.38 15.44 16.01
C TYR A 194 -4.47 14.69 16.79
N GLY A 195 -4.15 14.01 17.88
CA GLY A 195 -5.13 13.29 18.71
C GLY A 195 -5.89 12.21 17.92
N ARG A 196 -5.15 11.36 17.15
CA ARG A 196 -5.74 10.28 16.37
C ARG A 196 -5.47 8.95 17.02
N THR A 197 -6.51 8.16 17.21
CA THR A 197 -6.39 6.78 17.70
C THR A 197 -5.63 5.92 16.69
N ILE A 198 -4.69 5.10 17.14
CA ILE A 198 -3.93 4.18 16.29
C ILE A 198 -4.62 2.82 16.27
N VAL A 199 -4.80 2.26 15.07
CA VAL A 199 -5.38 0.93 14.87
C VAL A 199 -4.36 0.04 14.18
N PRO A 200 -3.74 -0.93 14.89
CA PRO A 200 -2.86 -1.90 14.28
C PRO A 200 -3.66 -2.94 13.51
N LEU A 201 -3.29 -3.22 12.27
CA LEU A 201 -3.79 -4.33 11.48
C LEU A 201 -2.64 -5.29 11.14
N HIS A 202 -2.99 -6.53 10.84
CA HIS A 202 -2.07 -7.48 10.22
C HIS A 202 -2.67 -8.01 8.92
N PHE A 203 -1.91 -7.87 7.85
CA PHE A 203 -2.27 -8.39 6.54
C PHE A 203 -1.58 -9.74 6.32
N GLU A 204 -2.36 -10.81 6.25
CA GLU A 204 -1.85 -12.15 6.09
C GLU A 204 -1.69 -12.52 4.62
N ALA A 205 -0.49 -12.32 4.09
CA ALA A 205 -0.10 -12.69 2.74
C ALA A 205 1.43 -12.68 2.58
N ARG A 206 1.89 -13.18 1.44
CA ARG A 206 3.30 -13.10 1.05
C ARG A 206 3.45 -13.15 -0.46
N ASN A 207 4.49 -12.51 -0.96
CA ASN A 207 4.96 -12.64 -2.33
C ASN A 207 5.61 -14.02 -2.57
N SER A 208 5.91 -14.34 -3.81
CA SER A 208 6.59 -15.57 -4.16
C SER A 208 8.03 -15.62 -3.62
N MET A 209 8.55 -16.85 -3.44
CA MET A 209 9.97 -17.01 -3.10
C MET A 209 10.91 -16.46 -4.17
N LYS A 210 10.46 -16.36 -5.44
CA LYS A 210 11.21 -15.70 -6.51
C LYS A 210 11.45 -14.22 -6.19
N PHE A 211 10.41 -13.50 -5.76
CA PHE A 211 10.52 -12.11 -5.33
C PHE A 211 11.57 -11.93 -4.22
N TYR A 212 11.47 -12.72 -3.16
CA TYR A 212 12.39 -12.63 -2.02
C TYR A 212 13.82 -13.03 -2.37
N ARG A 213 13.99 -14.09 -3.15
CA ARG A 213 15.33 -14.53 -3.62
C ARG A 213 15.96 -13.47 -4.51
N THR A 214 15.22 -12.83 -5.41
CA THR A 214 15.73 -11.73 -6.24
C THR A 214 16.21 -10.57 -5.37
N ALA A 215 15.46 -10.21 -4.31
CA ALA A 215 15.88 -9.18 -3.36
C ALA A 215 17.17 -9.56 -2.61
N LEU A 216 17.32 -10.82 -2.19
CA LEU A 216 18.54 -11.33 -1.55
C LEU A 216 19.75 -11.29 -2.49
N TRP A 217 19.60 -11.81 -3.72
CA TRP A 217 20.65 -11.78 -4.75
C TRP A 217 21.09 -10.35 -5.07
N ARG A 218 20.13 -9.45 -5.27
CA ARG A 218 20.42 -8.02 -5.47
C ARG A 218 21.27 -7.44 -4.36
N LYS A 219 20.88 -7.71 -3.09
CA LYS A 219 21.63 -7.25 -1.92
C LYS A 219 23.04 -7.83 -1.87
N ARG A 220 23.18 -9.12 -2.17
CA ARG A 220 24.50 -9.80 -2.19
C ARG A 220 25.41 -9.27 -3.30
N LEU A 221 24.84 -8.89 -4.45
CA LEU A 221 25.56 -8.32 -5.59
C LEU A 221 25.73 -6.80 -5.48
N HIS A 222 25.32 -6.17 -4.38
CA HIS A 222 25.40 -4.72 -4.13
C HIS A 222 24.75 -3.87 -5.24
N ILE A 223 23.70 -4.39 -5.89
CA ILE A 223 22.95 -3.64 -6.93
C ILE A 223 22.10 -2.56 -6.24
N PRO A 224 22.30 -1.26 -6.57
CA PRO A 224 21.71 -0.15 -5.80
C PRO A 224 20.22 0.02 -5.99
N PHE A 225 19.64 -0.44 -7.11
CA PHE A 225 18.21 -0.31 -7.39
C PHE A 225 17.43 -1.60 -7.07
N ASN A 226 16.18 -1.44 -6.65
CA ASN A 226 15.33 -2.53 -6.18
C ASN A 226 14.77 -3.37 -7.35
N LEU A 227 15.59 -4.25 -7.95
CA LEU A 227 15.22 -5.11 -9.10
C LEU A 227 13.97 -5.92 -8.84
N GLU A 228 13.79 -6.39 -7.59
CA GLU A 228 12.62 -7.17 -7.19
C GLU A 228 11.30 -6.41 -7.39
N MET A 229 11.33 -5.07 -7.36
CA MET A 229 10.12 -4.25 -7.57
C MET A 229 9.56 -4.42 -9.00
N VAL A 230 10.40 -4.74 -9.98
CA VAL A 230 9.98 -5.04 -11.35
C VAL A 230 9.12 -6.31 -11.42
N LEU A 231 9.23 -7.17 -10.41
CA LEU A 231 8.42 -8.39 -10.31
C LEU A 231 7.04 -8.16 -9.67
N LEU A 232 6.80 -7.01 -9.02
CA LEU A 232 5.53 -6.75 -8.32
C LEU A 232 4.30 -6.89 -9.23
N PRO A 233 4.30 -6.42 -10.49
CA PRO A 233 3.16 -6.68 -11.37
C PRO A 233 2.87 -8.17 -11.55
N SER A 234 3.90 -9.00 -11.73
CA SER A 234 3.70 -10.45 -11.83
C SER A 234 3.20 -11.08 -10.53
N GLU A 235 3.55 -10.54 -9.36
CA GLU A 235 3.02 -10.98 -8.07
C GLU A 235 1.52 -10.62 -7.91
N ILE A 236 1.08 -9.49 -8.50
CA ILE A 236 -0.34 -9.12 -8.57
C ILE A 236 -1.13 -10.25 -9.24
N PHE A 237 -0.75 -10.66 -10.45
CA PHE A 237 -1.45 -11.71 -11.20
C PHE A 237 -1.30 -13.11 -10.60
N ARG A 238 -0.20 -13.39 -9.89
CA ARG A 238 -0.03 -14.62 -9.08
C ARG A 238 -0.99 -14.70 -7.90
N SER A 239 -1.59 -13.59 -7.54
CA SER A 239 -2.57 -13.53 -6.44
C SER A 239 -4.01 -13.72 -6.91
N ARG A 240 -4.25 -13.92 -8.19
CA ARG A 240 -5.58 -14.19 -8.75
C ARG A 240 -6.24 -15.39 -8.06
N GLY A 241 -7.53 -15.28 -7.72
CA GLY A 241 -8.32 -16.29 -7.05
C GLY A 241 -7.99 -16.54 -5.59
N LYS A 242 -7.10 -15.73 -4.98
CA LYS A 242 -6.76 -15.89 -3.56
C LYS A 242 -7.72 -15.17 -2.64
N THR A 243 -7.78 -15.67 -1.42
CA THR A 243 -8.39 -14.98 -0.29
C THR A 243 -7.30 -14.34 0.55
N PHE A 244 -7.42 -13.05 0.82
CA PHE A 244 -6.58 -12.32 1.76
C PHE A 244 -7.30 -12.15 3.09
N THR A 245 -6.59 -12.29 4.19
CA THR A 245 -7.11 -12.03 5.53
C THR A 245 -6.45 -10.79 6.10
N ILE A 246 -7.27 -9.86 6.58
CA ILE A 246 -6.86 -8.68 7.33
C ILE A 246 -7.35 -8.86 8.75
N VAL A 247 -6.43 -8.95 9.70
CA VAL A 247 -6.77 -9.10 11.12
C VAL A 247 -6.73 -7.74 11.78
N CYS A 248 -7.85 -7.36 12.38
CA CYS A 248 -8.00 -6.08 13.07
C CYS A 248 -7.58 -6.20 14.53
N GLY A 249 -6.69 -5.33 14.96
CA GLY A 249 -6.32 -5.20 16.36
C GLY A 249 -7.17 -4.15 17.07
N SER A 250 -7.11 -4.17 18.41
CA SER A 250 -7.77 -3.16 19.22
C SER A 250 -7.14 -1.79 19.04
N ALA A 251 -7.97 -0.78 19.05
CA ALA A 251 -7.56 0.61 18.99
C ALA A 251 -6.66 0.99 20.18
N VAL A 252 -5.64 1.79 19.93
CA VAL A 252 -4.65 2.23 20.90
C VAL A 252 -4.62 3.76 20.95
N GLU A 253 -4.84 4.32 22.12
CA GLU A 253 -4.69 5.75 22.33
C GLU A 253 -3.19 6.12 22.36
N PRO A 254 -2.73 7.09 21.56
CA PRO A 254 -1.32 7.44 21.52
C PRO A 254 -0.70 7.89 22.84
N SER A 255 -1.54 8.38 23.77
CA SER A 255 -1.15 8.81 25.12
C SER A 255 -0.77 7.63 26.03
N THR A 256 -1.28 6.43 25.76
CA THR A 256 -0.97 5.22 26.54
C THR A 256 0.33 4.54 26.10
N LEU A 257 0.88 4.95 24.94
CA LEU A 257 2.13 4.41 24.42
C LEU A 257 3.35 5.03 25.13
N PRO A 258 4.49 4.30 25.21
CA PRO A 258 5.74 4.82 25.77
C PRO A 258 6.10 6.20 25.22
N ALA A 259 6.58 7.13 26.05
CA ALA A 259 6.90 8.50 25.64
C ALA A 259 7.96 8.56 24.52
N GLU A 260 8.95 7.67 24.59
CA GLU A 260 10.00 7.53 23.58
C GLU A 260 9.40 6.96 22.28
N ALA A 261 9.64 7.68 21.15
CA ALA A 261 8.96 7.39 19.89
C ALA A 261 9.32 6.00 19.32
N ARG A 262 10.57 5.54 19.47
CA ARG A 262 10.97 4.20 18.99
C ARG A 262 10.32 3.09 19.80
N ALA A 263 10.25 3.26 21.12
CA ALA A 263 9.58 2.31 21.99
C ALA A 263 8.07 2.24 21.69
N ALA A 264 7.44 3.38 21.41
CA ALA A 264 6.05 3.43 20.98
C ALA A 264 5.81 2.72 19.65
N VAL A 265 6.70 2.92 18.66
CA VAL A 265 6.65 2.19 17.38
C VAL A 265 6.81 0.69 17.59
N ALA A 266 7.78 0.27 18.43
CA ALA A 266 7.99 -1.15 18.73
C ALA A 266 6.77 -1.77 19.41
N ALA A 267 6.10 -1.07 20.31
CA ALA A 267 4.88 -1.52 20.96
C ALA A 267 3.74 -1.75 19.95
N VAL A 268 3.47 -0.76 19.08
CA VAL A 268 2.43 -0.89 18.04
C VAL A 268 2.75 -1.99 17.04
N ARG A 269 4.03 -2.10 16.63
CA ARG A 269 4.48 -3.18 15.75
C ARG A 269 4.27 -4.55 16.38
N SER A 270 4.62 -4.71 17.67
CA SER A 270 4.40 -5.97 18.38
C SER A 270 2.92 -6.34 18.45
N LEU A 271 2.02 -5.37 18.61
CA LEU A 271 0.57 -5.61 18.54
C LEU A 271 0.17 -6.12 17.15
N SER A 272 0.64 -5.48 16.06
CA SER A 272 0.37 -5.94 14.70
C SER A 272 0.95 -7.34 14.43
N ASP A 273 2.19 -7.60 14.85
CA ASP A 273 2.83 -8.91 14.66
C ASP A 273 2.14 -10.02 15.47
N ALA A 274 1.60 -9.71 16.64
CA ALA A 274 0.85 -10.66 17.47
C ALA A 274 -0.45 -11.12 16.78
N LEU A 275 -1.09 -10.27 15.99
CA LEU A 275 -2.30 -10.61 15.24
C LEU A 275 -2.09 -11.75 14.23
N ALA A 276 -0.86 -11.95 13.73
CA ALA A 276 -0.54 -13.09 12.86
C ALA A 276 -0.81 -14.47 13.50
N ASN A 277 -0.88 -14.53 14.82
CA ASN A 277 -1.14 -15.75 15.59
C ASN A 277 -2.55 -15.77 16.21
N ASP A 278 -3.42 -14.85 15.83
CA ASP A 278 -4.79 -14.78 16.35
C ASP A 278 -5.55 -16.06 15.98
N SER A 279 -6.07 -16.76 17.00
CA SER A 279 -6.80 -18.03 16.84
C SER A 279 -8.07 -17.90 16.00
N SER A 280 -8.64 -16.69 15.89
CA SER A 280 -9.82 -16.40 15.06
C SER A 280 -9.55 -16.51 13.55
N ILE A 281 -8.26 -16.45 13.11
CA ILE A 281 -7.87 -16.65 11.72
C ILE A 281 -8.04 -18.12 11.29
N LYS A 282 -7.96 -19.06 12.23
CA LYS A 282 -7.89 -20.50 11.96
C LYS A 282 -9.26 -21.19 11.94
N GLN A 283 -10.34 -20.45 12.13
CA GLN A 283 -11.69 -21.01 11.97
C GLN A 283 -12.11 -20.90 10.50
N PRO A 284 -12.44 -22.03 9.82
CA PRO A 284 -12.85 -22.06 8.43
C PRO A 284 -14.22 -21.43 8.20
#